data_461da209b88cee3bab85928c8453e191
#
_entry.id   461da209b88cee3bab85928c8453e191
#
_cell.length_a   1.000
_cell.length_b   1.000
_cell.length_c   1.000
_cell.angle_alpha   90.00
_cell.angle_beta   90.00
_cell.angle_gamma   90.00
#
_symmetry.space_group_name_H-M   'P 1'
#
loop_
_entity.id
_entity.type
_entity.pdbx_description
1 polymer ?
#
loop_
_entity_poly.entity_id
_entity_poly.type
_entity_poly.pdbx_seq_one_letter_code
_entity_poly.pdbx_strand_id
1 'polypeptide(L)'
;HLNHGHVPSEDDRRRMAHYLASDAGYEHVMNVVRARMLASGMSEGEFAATSETARLQAANGFFSGGHDLIIGRRHYVDGATEAHQLAGSGTLTPEEHAQYTAYTARSMRDLYDLDPAVRYVATFQNWLRPAGASFDHLHKQLVAIDDLSVQTEAELERLRAQPDIYDQIFTVAATRKLLIAQNEHAVALAGFGHRFPGIAIWPLGQAANPWEVSPEAMRGISDILHAAHAATGVEVPANEEWYHRPPTVSTPMRWRILLKWRISTLAGFEGGTRIYLNTIDPWKVVERTVPRLLELRDRGLIAPMRIGEECKVSPAMLRS
;
A
#
# COMPACT_ATOMS: atom_id res chain seq x y z
N HIS A 1 -1.36 -10.06 -15.37
CA HIS A 1 -0.32 -10.10 -16.41
C HIS A 1 0.61 -11.29 -16.23
N LEU A 2 1.27 -11.46 -15.10
CA LEU A 2 2.16 -12.60 -14.83
C LEU A 2 1.51 -13.98 -14.99
N ASN A 3 0.20 -14.08 -14.92
CA ASN A 3 -0.51 -15.37 -15.05
C ASN A 3 -0.93 -15.72 -16.47
N HIS A 4 -0.82 -14.80 -17.42
CA HIS A 4 -1.28 -15.05 -18.80
C HIS A 4 -0.10 -15.46 -19.68
N GLY A 5 -0.03 -16.75 -20.00
CA GLY A 5 1.08 -17.33 -20.78
C GLY A 5 2.37 -17.55 -19.99
N HIS A 6 2.37 -17.33 -18.68
CA HIS A 6 3.54 -17.57 -17.84
C HIS A 6 3.84 -19.06 -17.72
N VAL A 7 5.09 -19.43 -17.94
CA VAL A 7 5.58 -20.79 -17.73
C VAL A 7 6.16 -20.86 -16.32
N PRO A 8 5.63 -21.73 -15.43
CA PRO A 8 6.13 -21.86 -14.07
C PRO A 8 7.64 -22.10 -14.01
N SER A 9 8.34 -21.32 -13.22
CA SER A 9 9.76 -21.50 -12.92
C SER A 9 9.99 -22.82 -12.14
N GLU A 10 11.23 -23.18 -11.93
CA GLU A 10 11.55 -24.35 -11.07
C GLU A 10 11.17 -24.09 -9.62
N ASP A 11 11.31 -22.86 -9.15
CA ASP A 11 10.89 -22.44 -7.81
C ASP A 11 9.38 -22.46 -7.63
N ASP A 12 8.62 -22.05 -8.65
CA ASP A 12 7.16 -22.15 -8.63
C ASP A 12 6.71 -23.62 -8.51
N ARG A 13 7.35 -24.50 -9.26
CA ARG A 13 7.04 -25.95 -9.18
C ARG A 13 7.39 -26.54 -7.82
N ARG A 14 8.50 -26.12 -7.20
CA ARG A 14 8.86 -26.55 -5.84
C ARG A 14 7.86 -26.07 -4.81
N ARG A 15 7.46 -24.81 -4.86
CA ARG A 15 6.43 -24.23 -3.98
C ARG A 15 5.09 -24.93 -4.17
N MET A 16 4.69 -25.15 -5.42
CA MET A 16 3.48 -25.88 -5.76
C MET A 16 3.50 -27.29 -5.16
N ALA A 17 4.56 -28.05 -5.39
CA ALA A 17 4.70 -29.40 -4.87
C ALA A 17 4.66 -29.43 -3.33
N HIS A 18 5.34 -28.52 -2.67
CA HIS A 18 5.35 -28.41 -1.19
C HIS A 18 3.95 -28.07 -0.64
N TYR A 19 3.27 -27.10 -1.22
CA TYR A 19 1.97 -26.64 -0.74
C TYR A 19 0.86 -27.68 -0.97
N LEU A 20 0.85 -28.32 -2.15
CA LEU A 20 -0.11 -29.36 -2.51
C LEU A 20 0.14 -30.70 -1.80
N ALA A 21 1.27 -30.87 -1.12
CA ALA A 21 1.55 -32.08 -0.33
C ALA A 21 0.68 -32.20 0.93
N SER A 22 0.08 -31.11 1.40
CA SER A 22 -0.86 -31.13 2.52
C SER A 22 -2.31 -31.13 2.01
N ASP A 23 -3.19 -31.89 2.68
CA ASP A 23 -4.62 -31.95 2.34
C ASP A 23 -5.25 -30.54 2.35
N ALA A 24 -4.95 -29.73 3.36
CA ALA A 24 -5.45 -28.37 3.48
C ALA A 24 -4.99 -27.47 2.32
N GLY A 25 -3.71 -27.58 1.92
CA GLY A 25 -3.16 -26.82 0.79
C GLY A 25 -3.78 -27.24 -0.53
N TYR A 26 -3.94 -28.54 -0.74
CA TYR A 26 -4.61 -29.08 -1.92
C TYR A 26 -6.05 -28.60 -2.02
N GLU A 27 -6.83 -28.75 -0.94
CA GLU A 27 -8.23 -28.31 -0.88
C GLU A 27 -8.35 -26.79 -1.13
N HIS A 28 -7.49 -25.98 -0.52
CA HIS A 28 -7.47 -24.54 -0.73
C HIS A 28 -7.26 -24.18 -2.21
N VAL A 29 -6.21 -24.73 -2.83
CA VAL A 29 -5.91 -24.44 -4.24
C VAL A 29 -7.02 -24.92 -5.16
N MET A 30 -7.59 -26.11 -4.93
CA MET A 30 -8.70 -26.61 -5.73
C MET A 30 -9.96 -25.75 -5.59
N ASN A 31 -10.23 -25.20 -4.43
CA ASN A 31 -11.33 -24.26 -4.23
C ASN A 31 -11.10 -22.95 -5.01
N VAL A 32 -9.87 -22.43 -5.05
CA VAL A 32 -9.53 -21.25 -5.86
C VAL A 32 -9.68 -21.56 -7.36
N VAL A 33 -9.18 -22.69 -7.83
CA VAL A 33 -9.30 -23.13 -9.23
C VAL A 33 -10.78 -23.25 -9.61
N ARG A 34 -11.59 -23.91 -8.77
CA ARG A 34 -13.02 -24.04 -8.96
C ARG A 34 -13.70 -22.67 -9.08
N ALA A 35 -13.46 -21.78 -8.13
CA ALA A 35 -14.05 -20.44 -8.13
C ALA A 35 -13.70 -19.66 -9.41
N ARG A 36 -12.45 -19.75 -9.89
CA ARG A 36 -12.01 -19.10 -11.14
C ARG A 36 -12.69 -19.71 -12.38
N MET A 37 -12.79 -21.03 -12.48
CA MET A 37 -13.42 -21.71 -13.61
C MET A 37 -14.91 -21.37 -13.69
N LEU A 38 -15.61 -21.37 -12.55
CA LEU A 38 -17.01 -20.96 -12.48
C LEU A 38 -17.21 -19.48 -12.84
N ALA A 39 -16.34 -18.59 -12.36
CA ALA A 39 -16.38 -17.18 -12.70
C ALA A 39 -16.11 -16.92 -14.20
N SER A 40 -15.40 -17.82 -14.89
CA SER A 40 -15.19 -17.75 -16.36
C SER A 40 -16.34 -18.32 -17.17
N GLY A 41 -17.43 -18.73 -16.53
CA GLY A 41 -18.65 -19.23 -17.19
C GLY A 41 -18.80 -20.75 -17.24
N MET A 42 -17.86 -21.52 -16.65
CA MET A 42 -17.98 -22.97 -16.53
C MET A 42 -19.08 -23.33 -15.51
N SER A 43 -19.87 -24.33 -15.78
CA SER A 43 -20.84 -24.87 -14.83
C SER A 43 -20.20 -25.82 -13.80
N GLU A 44 -20.88 -26.07 -12.70
CA GLU A 44 -20.43 -27.03 -11.68
C GLU A 44 -20.29 -28.47 -12.28
N GLY A 45 -21.18 -28.85 -13.18
CA GLY A 45 -21.13 -30.16 -13.84
C GLY A 45 -19.89 -30.28 -14.74
N GLU A 46 -19.56 -29.27 -15.50
CA GLU A 46 -18.35 -29.22 -16.33
C GLU A 46 -17.09 -29.23 -15.48
N PHE A 47 -17.06 -28.48 -14.38
CA PHE A 47 -15.94 -28.51 -13.42
C PHE A 47 -15.76 -29.92 -12.83
N ALA A 48 -16.84 -30.55 -12.41
CA ALA A 48 -16.79 -31.91 -11.86
C ALA A 48 -16.28 -32.96 -12.90
N ALA A 49 -16.57 -32.74 -14.17
CA ALA A 49 -16.08 -33.57 -15.27
C ALA A 49 -14.63 -33.30 -15.69
N THR A 50 -14.05 -32.18 -15.23
CA THR A 50 -12.67 -31.82 -15.54
C THR A 50 -11.69 -32.76 -14.83
N SER A 51 -10.70 -33.29 -15.57
CA SER A 51 -9.69 -34.18 -15.00
C SER A 51 -8.84 -33.49 -13.94
N GLU A 52 -8.32 -34.27 -12.99
CA GLU A 52 -7.40 -33.74 -11.96
C GLU A 52 -6.18 -33.06 -12.58
N THR A 53 -5.60 -33.65 -13.63
CA THR A 53 -4.48 -33.09 -14.38
C THR A 53 -4.81 -31.70 -14.93
N ALA A 54 -6.00 -31.48 -15.49
CA ALA A 54 -6.42 -30.20 -16.01
C ALA A 54 -6.65 -29.16 -14.87
N ARG A 55 -7.18 -29.59 -13.72
CA ARG A 55 -7.31 -28.74 -12.54
C ARG A 55 -5.94 -28.34 -11.99
N LEU A 56 -4.98 -29.26 -11.92
CA LEU A 56 -3.61 -28.97 -11.50
C LEU A 56 -2.88 -28.04 -12.48
N GLN A 57 -3.11 -28.18 -13.79
CA GLN A 57 -2.61 -27.23 -14.78
C GLN A 57 -3.19 -25.81 -14.57
N ALA A 58 -4.48 -25.73 -14.29
CA ALA A 58 -5.12 -24.45 -13.94
C ALA A 58 -4.61 -23.85 -12.62
N ALA A 59 -4.11 -24.68 -11.71
CA ALA A 59 -3.46 -24.25 -10.47
C ALA A 59 -2.09 -23.58 -10.70
N ASN A 60 -1.43 -23.77 -11.84
CA ASN A 60 -0.17 -23.11 -12.16
C ASN A 60 -0.25 -21.60 -11.96
N GLY A 61 -1.35 -20.97 -12.39
CA GLY A 61 -1.57 -19.52 -12.19
C GLY A 61 -1.69 -19.08 -10.74
N PHE A 62 -1.94 -19.99 -9.79
CA PHE A 62 -1.91 -19.68 -8.37
C PHE A 62 -0.47 -19.53 -7.84
N PHE A 63 0.47 -20.33 -8.35
CA PHE A 63 1.85 -20.35 -7.89
C PHE A 63 2.80 -19.50 -8.75
N SER A 64 2.40 -19.14 -9.96
CA SER A 64 3.23 -18.36 -10.91
C SER A 64 3.06 -16.85 -10.77
N GLY A 65 2.25 -16.38 -9.85
CA GLY A 65 2.06 -14.94 -9.61
C GLY A 65 2.79 -14.50 -8.35
N GLY A 66 3.51 -13.40 -8.42
CA GLY A 66 4.01 -12.73 -7.24
C GLY A 66 2.89 -11.90 -6.59
N HIS A 67 1.95 -12.54 -5.88
CA HIS A 67 0.89 -11.84 -5.16
C HIS A 67 0.82 -12.32 -3.73
N ASP A 68 1.32 -11.50 -2.82
CA ASP A 68 1.29 -11.75 -1.38
C ASP A 68 0.24 -10.90 -0.68
N LEU A 69 -0.30 -11.45 0.40
CA LEU A 69 -1.19 -10.76 1.34
C LEU A 69 -0.50 -10.67 2.70
N ILE A 70 -0.31 -9.46 3.17
CA ILE A 70 0.14 -9.20 4.54
C ILE A 70 -1.09 -8.96 5.39
N ILE A 71 -1.47 -9.92 6.20
CA ILE A 71 -2.72 -9.90 6.95
C ILE A 71 -2.47 -9.41 8.38
N GLY A 72 -3.26 -8.45 8.83
CA GLY A 72 -3.26 -8.00 10.22
C GLY A 72 -3.69 -9.14 11.15
N ARG A 73 -3.07 -9.23 12.33
CA ARG A 73 -3.35 -10.31 13.29
C ARG A 73 -4.79 -10.29 13.80
N ARG A 74 -5.34 -9.10 14.04
CA ARG A 74 -6.68 -8.93 14.62
C ARG A 74 -7.70 -8.52 13.57
N HIS A 75 -8.88 -9.10 13.64
CA HIS A 75 -10.03 -8.67 12.83
C HIS A 75 -10.81 -7.55 13.52
N TYR A 76 -10.94 -7.62 14.84
CA TYR A 76 -11.65 -6.66 15.67
C TYR A 76 -10.73 -6.00 16.68
N VAL A 77 -11.10 -4.82 17.17
CA VAL A 77 -10.42 -4.18 18.30
C VAL A 77 -10.68 -4.98 19.58
N ASP A 78 -9.80 -4.85 20.58
CA ASP A 78 -9.96 -5.54 21.85
C ASP A 78 -11.23 -5.10 22.54
N GLY A 79 -12.01 -6.06 23.03
CA GLY A 79 -13.31 -5.81 23.68
C GLY A 79 -14.44 -5.47 22.71
N ALA A 80 -14.28 -5.70 21.41
CA ALA A 80 -15.36 -5.50 20.44
C ALA A 80 -16.60 -6.33 20.78
N THR A 81 -17.75 -5.70 20.72
CA THR A 81 -19.08 -6.31 20.92
C THR A 81 -19.95 -6.23 19.67
N GLU A 82 -19.51 -5.48 18.66
CA GLU A 82 -20.27 -5.22 17.44
C GLU A 82 -19.39 -5.41 16.18
N ALA A 83 -19.99 -5.88 15.10
CA ALA A 83 -19.31 -6.25 13.87
C ALA A 83 -18.60 -5.07 13.16
N HIS A 84 -18.98 -3.84 13.43
CA HIS A 84 -18.34 -2.65 12.83
C HIS A 84 -17.07 -2.20 13.59
N GLN A 85 -16.76 -2.76 14.76
CA GLN A 85 -15.58 -2.43 15.56
C GLN A 85 -14.33 -3.14 15.03
N LEU A 86 -14.02 -2.89 13.75
CA LEU A 86 -12.91 -3.50 13.03
C LEU A 86 -11.54 -2.97 13.50
N ALA A 87 -10.55 -3.85 13.50
CA ALA A 87 -9.16 -3.46 13.67
C ALA A 87 -8.58 -3.00 12.33
N GLY A 88 -8.45 -1.68 12.14
CA GLY A 88 -7.77 -1.05 11.01
C GLY A 88 -6.37 -0.58 11.36
N SER A 89 -5.59 -0.10 10.37
CA SER A 89 -4.22 0.37 10.60
C SER A 89 -4.11 1.42 11.72
N GLY A 90 -5.07 2.34 11.83
CA GLY A 90 -5.07 3.39 12.85
C GLY A 90 -5.54 2.95 14.24
N THR A 91 -6.04 1.72 14.42
CA THR A 91 -6.44 1.16 15.71
C THR A 91 -5.47 0.11 16.25
N LEU A 92 -4.44 -0.23 15.48
CA LEU A 92 -3.30 -0.99 15.99
C LEU A 92 -2.55 -0.17 17.03
N THR A 93 -1.80 -0.82 17.91
CA THR A 93 -0.78 -0.11 18.68
C THR A 93 0.35 0.36 17.76
N PRO A 94 1.11 1.40 18.10
CA PRO A 94 2.27 1.81 17.32
C PRO A 94 3.27 0.68 17.10
N GLU A 95 3.42 -0.24 18.06
CA GLU A 95 4.29 -1.42 17.97
C GLU A 95 3.78 -2.43 16.94
N GLU A 96 2.50 -2.79 17.00
CA GLU A 96 1.88 -3.70 16.03
C GLU A 96 1.96 -3.14 14.61
N HIS A 97 1.70 -1.82 14.47
CA HIS A 97 1.78 -1.16 13.17
C HIS A 97 3.22 -1.13 12.63
N ALA A 98 4.22 -0.94 13.49
CA ALA A 98 5.62 -1.00 13.09
C ALA A 98 6.04 -2.38 12.58
N GLN A 99 5.61 -3.45 13.26
CA GLN A 99 5.84 -4.82 12.80
C GLN A 99 5.16 -5.09 11.46
N TYR A 100 3.91 -4.66 11.30
CA TYR A 100 3.13 -4.79 10.07
C TYR A 100 3.80 -4.06 8.88
N THR A 101 4.28 -2.84 9.11
CA THR A 101 4.98 -2.02 8.12
C THR A 101 6.35 -2.61 7.75
N ALA A 102 7.13 -3.02 8.73
CA ALA A 102 8.45 -3.63 8.51
C ALA A 102 8.36 -4.98 7.80
N TYR A 103 7.34 -5.78 8.12
CA TYR A 103 7.08 -7.04 7.43
C TYR A 103 6.69 -6.80 5.97
N THR A 104 5.85 -5.79 5.70
CA THR A 104 5.49 -5.39 4.34
C THR A 104 6.73 -5.03 3.51
N ALA A 105 7.63 -4.19 4.04
CA ALA A 105 8.87 -3.80 3.35
C ALA A 105 9.78 -5.00 3.03
N ARG A 106 9.89 -5.95 3.95
CA ARG A 106 10.67 -7.17 3.77
C ARG A 106 10.07 -8.06 2.69
N SER A 107 8.76 -8.30 2.73
CA SER A 107 8.06 -9.10 1.72
C SER A 107 8.12 -8.49 0.32
N MET A 108 8.18 -7.16 0.21
CA MET A 108 8.44 -6.50 -1.09
C MET A 108 9.79 -6.92 -1.66
N ARG A 109 10.85 -6.92 -0.83
CA ARG A 109 12.18 -7.36 -1.24
C ARG A 109 12.18 -8.83 -1.63
N ASP A 110 11.56 -9.68 -0.83
CA ASP A 110 11.48 -11.13 -1.08
C ASP A 110 10.85 -11.43 -2.45
N LEU A 111 9.83 -10.66 -2.87
CA LEU A 111 9.22 -10.80 -4.20
C LEU A 111 10.16 -10.39 -5.33
N TYR A 112 11.02 -9.39 -5.15
CA TYR A 112 12.06 -9.06 -6.14
C TYR A 112 13.17 -10.10 -6.20
N ASP A 113 13.57 -10.65 -5.05
CA ASP A 113 14.61 -11.67 -4.97
C ASP A 113 14.12 -13.02 -5.52
N LEU A 114 12.81 -13.25 -5.52
CA LEU A 114 12.19 -14.50 -5.94
C LEU A 114 12.18 -14.68 -7.46
N ASP A 115 11.94 -13.62 -8.22
CA ASP A 115 11.81 -13.70 -9.68
C ASP A 115 12.50 -12.48 -10.35
N PRO A 116 13.60 -12.70 -11.09
CA PRO A 116 14.32 -11.62 -11.78
C PRO A 116 13.52 -10.94 -12.89
N ALA A 117 12.39 -11.49 -13.32
CA ALA A 117 11.49 -10.86 -14.28
C ALA A 117 10.63 -9.75 -13.64
N VAL A 118 10.56 -9.68 -12.30
CA VAL A 118 9.79 -8.66 -11.59
C VAL A 118 10.44 -7.28 -11.80
N ARG A 119 9.68 -6.39 -12.42
CA ARG A 119 10.09 -4.99 -12.64
C ARG A 119 9.56 -4.04 -11.60
N TYR A 120 8.39 -4.35 -11.01
CA TYR A 120 7.78 -3.55 -9.97
C TYR A 120 6.92 -4.39 -9.03
N VAL A 121 6.95 -4.07 -7.73
CA VAL A 121 6.04 -4.64 -6.73
C VAL A 121 5.07 -3.55 -6.30
N ALA A 122 3.84 -3.62 -6.82
CA ALA A 122 2.77 -2.72 -6.41
C ALA A 122 2.30 -3.11 -5.01
N THR A 123 2.49 -2.22 -4.03
CA THR A 123 2.10 -2.43 -2.63
C THR A 123 1.01 -1.46 -2.25
N PHE A 124 -0.12 -2.00 -1.78
CA PHE A 124 -1.27 -1.19 -1.42
C PHE A 124 -2.16 -1.87 -0.38
N GLN A 125 -2.95 -1.06 0.31
CA GLN A 125 -4.03 -1.49 1.20
C GLN A 125 -5.33 -0.84 0.75
N ASN A 126 -6.38 -1.64 0.62
CA ASN A 126 -7.73 -1.15 0.44
C ASN A 126 -8.48 -1.33 1.77
N TRP A 127 -8.94 -0.24 2.37
CA TRP A 127 -9.71 -0.26 3.60
C TRP A 127 -11.16 0.06 3.33
N LEU A 128 -12.06 -0.85 3.69
CA LEU A 128 -13.50 -0.86 3.45
C LEU A 128 -13.90 -0.96 1.96
N ARG A 129 -15.10 -1.47 1.71
CA ARG A 129 -15.64 -1.73 0.35
C ARG A 129 -15.62 -0.52 -0.60
N PRO A 130 -15.97 0.73 -0.16
CA PRO A 130 -15.91 1.86 -1.07
C PRO A 130 -14.50 2.18 -1.58
N ALA A 131 -13.46 1.74 -0.88
CA ALA A 131 -12.07 1.83 -1.32
C ALA A 131 -11.60 0.61 -2.13
N GLY A 132 -12.47 -0.35 -2.41
CA GLY A 132 -12.16 -1.54 -3.20
C GLY A 132 -11.69 -2.74 -2.39
N ALA A 133 -11.91 -2.76 -1.06
CA ALA A 133 -11.62 -3.94 -0.25
C ALA A 133 -12.56 -5.10 -0.60
N SER A 134 -12.00 -6.29 -0.80
CA SER A 134 -12.78 -7.51 -1.05
C SER A 134 -13.37 -8.09 0.24
N PHE A 135 -12.75 -7.84 1.38
CA PHE A 135 -13.17 -8.25 2.72
C PHE A 135 -12.65 -7.25 3.78
N ASP A 136 -13.30 -7.24 4.93
CA ASP A 136 -13.11 -6.20 5.96
C ASP A 136 -12.03 -6.55 7.00
N HIS A 137 -11.17 -7.55 6.76
CA HIS A 137 -10.00 -7.83 7.58
C HIS A 137 -8.80 -7.00 7.10
N LEU A 138 -8.08 -6.38 8.02
CA LEU A 138 -6.90 -5.57 7.69
C LEU A 138 -5.86 -6.38 6.91
N HIS A 139 -5.54 -5.95 5.70
CA HIS A 139 -4.51 -6.56 4.87
C HIS A 139 -3.87 -5.58 3.91
N LYS A 140 -2.60 -5.79 3.60
CA LYS A 140 -1.92 -5.19 2.45
C LYS A 140 -1.75 -6.22 1.35
N GLN A 141 -1.76 -5.76 0.12
CA GLN A 141 -1.51 -6.56 -1.06
C GLN A 141 -0.20 -6.15 -1.70
N LEU A 142 0.61 -7.12 -2.06
CA LEU A 142 1.85 -6.95 -2.80
C LEU A 142 1.71 -7.71 -4.11
N VAL A 143 1.75 -7.00 -5.23
CA VAL A 143 1.60 -7.60 -6.56
C VAL A 143 2.86 -7.32 -7.37
N ALA A 144 3.65 -8.37 -7.58
CA ALA A 144 4.80 -8.32 -8.46
C ALA A 144 4.36 -8.35 -9.93
N ILE A 145 4.86 -7.43 -10.73
CA ILE A 145 4.58 -7.30 -12.15
C ILE A 145 5.87 -7.16 -12.97
N ASP A 146 5.83 -7.63 -14.20
CA ASP A 146 6.92 -7.58 -15.18
C ASP A 146 6.92 -6.31 -16.04
N ASP A 147 6.19 -5.29 -15.60
CA ASP A 147 6.06 -4.01 -16.27
C ASP A 147 6.08 -2.84 -15.29
N LEU A 148 6.21 -1.61 -15.79
CA LEU A 148 6.05 -0.38 -15.01
C LEU A 148 4.67 0.22 -15.25
N SER A 149 4.10 0.81 -14.21
CA SER A 149 2.85 1.55 -14.38
C SER A 149 3.08 2.84 -15.17
N VAL A 150 2.09 3.24 -15.97
CA VAL A 150 2.11 4.54 -16.68
C VAL A 150 2.40 5.70 -15.73
N GLN A 151 1.94 5.63 -14.48
CA GLN A 151 2.20 6.66 -13.47
C GLN A 151 3.69 6.66 -13.07
N THR A 152 4.30 5.50 -12.89
CA THR A 152 5.75 5.39 -12.59
C THR A 152 6.58 5.92 -13.75
N GLU A 153 6.24 5.56 -14.99
CA GLU A 153 6.94 6.06 -16.18
C GLU A 153 6.84 7.58 -16.30
N ALA A 154 5.64 8.15 -16.16
CA ALA A 154 5.42 9.60 -16.20
C ALA A 154 6.18 10.33 -15.08
N GLU A 155 6.30 9.75 -13.89
CA GLU A 155 7.08 10.31 -12.79
C GLU A 155 8.58 10.29 -13.10
N LEU A 156 9.10 9.18 -13.62
CA LEU A 156 10.49 9.06 -14.04
C LEU A 156 10.86 10.05 -15.15
N GLU A 157 9.96 10.27 -16.10
CA GLU A 157 10.14 11.27 -17.15
C GLU A 157 10.23 12.69 -16.56
N ARG A 158 9.32 13.04 -15.64
CA ARG A 158 9.36 14.32 -14.95
C ARG A 158 10.63 14.53 -14.13
N LEU A 159 11.08 13.50 -13.41
CA LEU A 159 12.32 13.56 -12.62
C LEU A 159 13.56 13.75 -13.50
N ARG A 160 13.59 13.16 -14.72
CA ARG A 160 14.68 13.41 -15.66
C ARG A 160 14.67 14.84 -16.20
N ALA A 161 13.46 15.38 -16.46
CA ALA A 161 13.29 16.75 -16.93
C ALA A 161 13.54 17.80 -15.81
N GLN A 162 13.19 17.44 -14.57
CA GLN A 162 13.21 18.35 -13.41
C GLN A 162 13.65 17.59 -12.15
N PRO A 163 14.96 17.40 -11.93
CA PRO A 163 15.49 16.58 -10.83
C PRO A 163 15.18 17.09 -9.42
N ASP A 164 14.85 18.35 -9.28
CA ASP A 164 14.53 19.02 -8.00
C ASP A 164 13.02 19.06 -7.67
N ILE A 165 12.18 18.33 -8.41
CA ILE A 165 10.72 18.36 -8.25
C ILE A 165 10.28 17.99 -6.81
N TYR A 166 10.99 17.07 -6.16
CA TYR A 166 10.69 16.71 -4.77
C TYR A 166 11.04 17.84 -3.81
N ASP A 167 12.15 18.55 -4.01
CA ASP A 167 12.51 19.72 -3.23
C ASP A 167 11.44 20.81 -3.35
N GLN A 168 10.88 20.98 -4.54
CA GLN A 168 9.77 21.93 -4.78
C GLN A 168 8.50 21.49 -4.05
N ILE A 169 8.15 20.20 -4.03
CA ILE A 169 7.01 19.68 -3.27
C ILE A 169 7.15 20.06 -1.78
N PHE A 170 8.32 19.83 -1.20
CA PHE A 170 8.59 20.17 0.20
C PHE A 170 8.55 21.68 0.45
N THR A 171 9.10 22.47 -0.45
CA THR A 171 9.05 23.94 -0.37
C THR A 171 7.61 24.45 -0.40
N VAL A 172 6.79 23.91 -1.31
CA VAL A 172 5.37 24.27 -1.39
C VAL A 172 4.64 23.83 -0.12
N ALA A 173 4.85 22.60 0.35
CA ALA A 173 4.21 22.11 1.57
C ALA A 173 4.54 22.98 2.80
N ALA A 174 5.80 23.35 2.97
CA ALA A 174 6.23 24.21 4.08
C ALA A 174 5.66 25.64 3.96
N THR A 175 5.77 26.26 2.77
CA THR A 175 5.34 27.67 2.57
C THR A 175 3.83 27.82 2.56
N ARG A 176 3.09 26.78 2.17
CA ARG A 176 1.62 26.79 2.11
C ARG A 176 0.95 26.21 3.35
N LYS A 177 1.71 25.91 4.41
CA LYS A 177 1.20 25.35 5.68
C LYS A 177 0.46 24.00 5.46
N LEU A 178 1.04 23.13 4.65
CA LEU A 178 0.46 21.81 4.35
C LEU A 178 1.12 20.67 5.15
N LEU A 179 1.99 21.00 6.10
CA LEU A 179 2.63 20.02 6.98
C LEU A 179 1.63 19.53 8.03
N ILE A 180 1.57 18.23 8.23
CA ILE A 180 0.63 17.56 9.16
C ILE A 180 1.37 17.02 10.38
N ALA A 181 2.39 16.19 10.18
CA ALA A 181 3.15 15.57 11.25
C ALA A 181 4.60 15.31 10.82
N GLN A 182 5.51 15.24 11.80
CA GLN A 182 6.94 15.02 11.56
C GLN A 182 7.60 14.35 12.75
N ASN A 183 8.50 13.42 12.48
CA ASN A 183 9.54 12.96 13.42
C ASN A 183 10.93 13.04 12.74
N GLU A 184 11.94 12.38 13.30
CA GLU A 184 13.30 12.39 12.77
C GLU A 184 13.46 11.64 11.45
N HIS A 185 12.54 10.73 11.12
CA HIS A 185 12.64 9.80 10.01
C HIS A 185 11.61 10.02 8.89
N ALA A 186 10.52 10.73 9.16
CA ALA A 186 9.48 10.97 8.19
C ALA A 186 8.68 12.25 8.43
N VAL A 187 8.04 12.72 7.37
CA VAL A 187 7.08 13.83 7.41
C VAL A 187 5.81 13.43 6.68
N ALA A 188 4.65 13.77 7.26
CA ALA A 188 3.35 13.75 6.63
C ALA A 188 2.95 15.16 6.18
N LEU A 189 2.46 15.26 4.96
CA LEU A 189 1.91 16.49 4.41
C LEU A 189 0.58 16.24 3.72
N ALA A 190 -0.29 17.24 3.64
CA ALA A 190 -1.51 17.14 2.86
C ALA A 190 -1.15 16.96 1.39
N GLY A 191 -1.65 15.89 0.79
CA GLY A 191 -1.42 15.58 -0.60
C GLY A 191 -2.08 16.61 -1.53
N PHE A 192 -1.36 17.04 -2.54
CA PHE A 192 -1.87 17.94 -3.59
C PHE A 192 -1.52 17.38 -4.96
N GLY A 193 -2.37 17.68 -5.96
CA GLY A 193 -2.23 17.11 -7.31
C GLY A 193 -2.62 15.62 -7.41
N HIS A 194 -3.27 15.06 -6.39
CA HIS A 194 -3.71 13.67 -6.38
C HIS A 194 -5.17 13.53 -6.81
N ARG A 195 -5.52 12.31 -7.24
CA ARG A 195 -6.88 11.95 -7.67
C ARG A 195 -7.93 12.07 -6.56
N PHE A 196 -7.52 11.84 -5.31
CA PHE A 196 -8.35 11.93 -4.12
C PHE A 196 -7.65 12.77 -3.07
N PRO A 197 -8.38 13.43 -2.15
CA PRO A 197 -7.76 14.06 -0.99
C PRO A 197 -7.06 13.01 -0.13
N GLY A 198 -5.97 13.38 0.51
CA GLY A 198 -5.24 12.43 1.34
C GLY A 198 -3.96 13.01 1.94
N ILE A 199 -3.20 12.14 2.54
CA ILE A 199 -1.96 12.45 3.25
C ILE A 199 -0.81 11.75 2.54
N ALA A 200 0.27 12.47 2.23
CA ALA A 200 1.49 11.94 1.67
C ALA A 200 2.54 11.82 2.78
N ILE A 201 3.04 10.61 3.00
CA ILE A 201 4.10 10.33 3.97
C ILE A 201 5.41 10.17 3.20
N TRP A 202 6.39 10.97 3.56
CA TRP A 202 7.70 11.01 2.94
C TRP A 202 8.77 10.63 3.97
N PRO A 203 9.48 9.53 3.77
CA PRO A 203 10.70 9.25 4.50
C PRO A 203 11.72 10.34 4.30
N LEU A 204 12.40 10.73 5.37
CA LEU A 204 13.56 11.62 5.33
C LEU A 204 14.82 10.81 5.01
N GLY A 205 15.89 11.45 4.53
CA GLY A 205 17.09 10.77 4.09
C GLY A 205 17.01 10.34 2.62
N GLN A 206 17.94 9.50 2.15
CA GLN A 206 18.16 9.20 0.74
C GLN A 206 17.58 7.86 0.26
N ALA A 207 16.96 7.06 1.15
CA ALA A 207 16.43 5.75 0.78
C ALA A 207 15.42 5.85 -0.37
N ALA A 208 15.67 5.09 -1.42
CA ALA A 208 14.79 5.00 -2.59
C ALA A 208 13.77 3.88 -2.45
N ASN A 209 14.04 2.93 -1.57
CA ASN A 209 13.24 1.72 -1.37
C ASN A 209 12.97 1.46 0.11
N PRO A 210 11.81 0.86 0.45
CA PRO A 210 11.44 0.60 1.85
C PRO A 210 12.41 -0.33 2.59
N TRP A 211 13.02 -1.27 1.90
CA TRP A 211 13.98 -2.23 2.49
C TRP A 211 15.41 -1.70 2.65
N GLU A 212 15.68 -0.47 2.21
CA GLU A 212 17.00 0.19 2.34
C GLU A 212 17.13 0.99 3.65
N VAL A 213 16.03 1.23 4.36
CA VAL A 213 16.06 2.00 5.61
C VAL A 213 16.42 1.14 6.82
N SER A 214 17.02 1.77 7.83
CA SER A 214 17.31 1.09 9.09
C SER A 214 16.01 0.68 9.82
N PRO A 215 16.05 -0.32 10.72
CA PRO A 215 14.90 -0.68 11.54
C PRO A 215 14.33 0.51 12.34
N GLU A 216 15.20 1.40 12.82
CA GLU A 216 14.82 2.61 13.55
C GLU A 216 14.09 3.61 12.64
N ALA A 217 14.61 3.86 11.44
CA ALA A 217 13.95 4.70 10.46
C ALA A 217 12.61 4.09 10.02
N MET A 218 12.53 2.78 9.80
CA MET A 218 11.29 2.08 9.49
C MET A 218 10.25 2.25 10.61
N ARG A 219 10.69 2.18 11.88
CA ARG A 219 9.82 2.45 13.03
C ARG A 219 9.27 3.87 12.99
N GLY A 220 10.12 4.88 12.81
CA GLY A 220 9.68 6.28 12.75
C GLY A 220 8.76 6.57 11.56
N ILE A 221 9.01 5.96 10.40
CA ILE A 221 8.11 6.05 9.23
C ILE A 221 6.76 5.43 9.55
N SER A 222 6.75 4.26 10.18
CA SER A 222 5.55 3.58 10.61
C SER A 222 4.75 4.41 11.63
N ASP A 223 5.40 5.07 12.56
CA ASP A 223 4.74 5.93 13.56
C ASP A 223 3.98 7.09 12.90
N ILE A 224 4.56 7.73 11.87
CA ILE A 224 3.89 8.78 11.09
C ILE A 224 2.72 8.21 10.27
N LEU A 225 2.90 7.04 9.63
CA LEU A 225 1.85 6.38 8.86
C LEU A 225 0.68 5.92 9.75
N HIS A 226 1.00 5.33 10.92
CA HIS A 226 0.01 4.94 11.93
C HIS A 226 -0.81 6.15 12.39
N ALA A 227 -0.14 7.26 12.72
CA ALA A 227 -0.81 8.48 13.13
C ALA A 227 -1.74 9.03 12.03
N ALA A 228 -1.31 8.98 10.76
CA ALA A 228 -2.15 9.39 9.63
C ALA A 228 -3.41 8.52 9.50
N HIS A 229 -3.29 7.20 9.67
CA HIS A 229 -4.45 6.29 9.70
C HIS A 229 -5.36 6.54 10.90
N ALA A 230 -4.79 6.73 12.10
CA ALA A 230 -5.55 7.00 13.32
C ALA A 230 -6.33 8.33 13.21
N ALA A 231 -5.72 9.36 12.64
CA ALA A 231 -6.38 10.64 12.41
C ALA A 231 -7.43 10.58 11.27
N THR A 232 -7.23 9.73 10.27
CA THR A 232 -8.24 9.48 9.23
C THR A 232 -9.51 8.87 9.83
N GLY A 233 -9.36 7.88 10.72
CA GLY A 233 -10.47 7.15 11.34
C GLY A 233 -10.78 5.85 10.63
N VAL A 234 -11.14 4.84 11.43
CA VAL A 234 -11.41 3.48 10.92
C VAL A 234 -12.67 3.41 10.04
N GLU A 235 -13.58 4.35 10.21
CA GLU A 235 -14.82 4.49 9.45
C GLU A 235 -14.63 5.09 8.05
N VAL A 236 -13.46 5.68 7.77
CA VAL A 236 -13.20 6.35 6.48
C VAL A 236 -12.59 5.36 5.48
N PRO A 237 -13.29 5.08 4.37
CA PRO A 237 -12.72 4.28 3.30
C PRO A 237 -11.43 4.91 2.75
N ALA A 238 -10.35 4.13 2.71
CA ALA A 238 -9.06 4.66 2.31
C ALA A 238 -8.23 3.66 1.49
N ASN A 239 -7.40 4.19 0.60
CA ASN A 239 -6.33 3.43 -0.02
C ASN A 239 -4.99 3.94 0.51
N GLU A 240 -4.15 3.02 0.94
CA GLU A 240 -2.73 3.26 1.16
C GLU A 240 -1.97 2.70 -0.04
N GLU A 241 -1.09 3.49 -0.64
CA GLU A 241 -0.30 3.10 -1.81
C GLU A 241 1.16 3.46 -1.59
N TRP A 242 2.07 2.51 -1.86
CA TRP A 242 3.51 2.68 -1.72
C TRP A 242 4.16 2.90 -3.08
N TYR A 243 4.98 3.93 -3.19
CA TYR A 243 5.74 4.27 -4.38
C TYR A 243 7.22 4.23 -4.07
N HIS A 244 7.98 3.50 -4.84
CA HIS A 244 9.41 3.32 -4.66
C HIS A 244 10.12 3.24 -6.02
N ARG A 245 11.44 3.34 -6.01
CA ARG A 245 12.23 3.26 -7.23
C ARG A 245 12.26 1.80 -7.72
N PRO A 246 11.86 1.51 -8.98
CA PRO A 246 12.06 0.19 -9.55
C PRO A 246 13.56 -0.18 -9.54
N PRO A 247 13.95 -1.43 -9.22
CA PRO A 247 15.36 -1.83 -9.12
C PRO A 247 16.17 -1.61 -10.41
N THR A 248 15.52 -1.71 -11.58
CA THR A 248 16.14 -1.53 -12.89
C THR A 248 16.30 -0.06 -13.30
N VAL A 249 15.89 0.89 -12.46
CA VAL A 249 15.87 2.32 -12.78
C VAL A 249 16.93 3.07 -11.98
N SER A 250 17.79 3.82 -12.69
CA SER A 250 18.83 4.66 -12.08
C SER A 250 18.36 6.08 -11.71
N THR A 251 17.24 6.56 -12.28
CA THR A 251 16.67 7.88 -11.97
C THR A 251 16.35 7.97 -10.47
N PRO A 252 16.79 9.02 -9.75
CA PRO A 252 16.55 9.17 -8.31
C PRO A 252 15.08 9.37 -7.97
N MET A 253 14.34 8.29 -7.86
CA MET A 253 12.97 8.29 -7.38
C MET A 253 12.96 8.00 -5.88
N ARG A 254 12.14 8.73 -5.12
CA ARG A 254 12.04 8.57 -3.67
C ARG A 254 10.89 7.66 -3.28
N TRP A 255 11.13 6.86 -2.27
CA TRP A 255 10.06 6.12 -1.61
C TRP A 255 9.13 7.07 -0.88
N ARG A 256 7.83 6.83 -0.99
CA ARG A 256 6.76 7.52 -0.28
C ARG A 256 5.50 6.67 -0.19
N ILE A 257 4.62 7.04 0.74
CA ILE A 257 3.33 6.39 0.94
C ILE A 257 2.24 7.44 0.79
N LEU A 258 1.18 7.10 0.06
CA LEU A 258 -0.02 7.93 -0.06
C LEU A 258 -1.19 7.25 0.64
N LEU A 259 -1.81 7.93 1.59
CA LEU A 259 -3.08 7.56 2.21
C LEU A 259 -4.18 8.41 1.61
N LYS A 260 -5.00 7.83 0.74
CA LYS A 260 -6.07 8.50 -0.02
C LYS A 260 -7.43 8.23 0.59
N TRP A 261 -8.22 9.26 0.82
CA TRP A 261 -9.58 9.14 1.32
C TRP A 261 -10.55 8.87 0.16
N ARG A 262 -11.20 7.72 0.17
CA ARG A 262 -12.13 7.27 -0.87
C ARG A 262 -13.57 7.67 -0.53
N ILE A 263 -13.77 8.95 -0.27
CA ILE A 263 -15.02 9.55 0.17
C ILE A 263 -15.92 10.02 -0.98
N SER A 264 -15.45 9.92 -2.21
CA SER A 264 -16.22 10.24 -3.41
C SER A 264 -15.94 9.22 -4.52
N THR A 265 -16.91 9.08 -5.43
CA THR A 265 -16.76 8.25 -6.62
C THR A 265 -16.39 9.15 -7.81
N LEU A 266 -15.46 8.69 -8.64
CA LEU A 266 -15.12 9.37 -9.89
C LEU A 266 -16.31 9.29 -10.84
N ALA A 267 -16.66 10.44 -11.42
CA ALA A 267 -17.75 10.56 -12.40
C ALA A 267 -17.21 10.56 -13.85
N GLY A 268 -18.11 10.75 -14.81
CA GLY A 268 -17.76 10.71 -16.24
C GLY A 268 -16.76 11.79 -16.66
N PHE A 269 -16.76 12.94 -16.00
CA PHE A 269 -15.80 14.01 -16.29
C PHE A 269 -14.37 13.56 -15.97
N GLU A 270 -14.13 13.05 -14.77
CA GLU A 270 -12.81 12.57 -14.36
C GLU A 270 -12.38 11.35 -15.18
N GLY A 271 -13.30 10.46 -15.48
CA GLY A 271 -13.05 9.29 -16.32
C GLY A 271 -12.64 9.64 -17.75
N GLY A 272 -13.36 10.59 -18.36
CA GLY A 272 -13.13 11.01 -19.76
C GLY A 272 -11.93 11.94 -19.93
N THR A 273 -11.77 12.89 -19.01
CA THR A 273 -10.75 13.95 -19.15
C THR A 273 -9.46 13.66 -18.40
N ARG A 274 -9.49 12.76 -17.37
CA ARG A 274 -8.43 12.56 -16.39
C ARG A 274 -8.08 13.82 -15.58
N ILE A 275 -8.98 14.78 -15.52
CA ILE A 275 -8.91 15.93 -14.62
C ILE A 275 -9.74 15.59 -13.39
N TYR A 276 -9.12 15.64 -12.21
CA TYR A 276 -9.74 15.20 -10.97
C TYR A 276 -10.20 16.38 -10.11
N LEU A 277 -11.48 16.41 -9.78
CA LEU A 277 -12.11 17.43 -8.95
C LEU A 277 -12.19 16.92 -7.52
N ASN A 278 -11.40 17.51 -6.62
CA ASN A 278 -11.46 17.20 -5.21
C ASN A 278 -12.33 18.21 -4.46
N THR A 279 -13.34 17.71 -3.73
CA THR A 279 -14.21 18.54 -2.88
C THR A 279 -13.54 18.95 -1.56
N ILE A 280 -12.47 18.25 -1.19
CA ILE A 280 -11.63 18.55 -0.03
C ILE A 280 -10.26 18.98 -0.55
N ASP A 281 -9.96 20.26 -0.39
CA ASP A 281 -8.64 20.79 -0.73
C ASP A 281 -7.57 20.42 0.31
N PRO A 282 -6.27 20.58 0.02
CA PRO A 282 -5.19 20.22 0.94
C PRO A 282 -5.26 20.94 2.30
N TRP A 283 -5.70 22.18 2.35
CA TRP A 283 -5.83 22.91 3.63
C TRP A 283 -6.92 22.31 4.51
N LYS A 284 -8.04 21.89 3.93
CA LYS A 284 -9.09 21.17 4.67
C LYS A 284 -8.62 19.79 5.15
N VAL A 285 -7.69 19.14 4.45
CA VAL A 285 -7.03 17.93 4.95
C VAL A 285 -6.25 18.25 6.22
N VAL A 286 -5.46 19.34 6.24
CA VAL A 286 -4.73 19.80 7.43
C VAL A 286 -5.69 20.12 8.57
N GLU A 287 -6.72 20.95 8.29
CA GLU A 287 -7.73 21.39 9.27
C GLU A 287 -8.46 20.21 9.96
N ARG A 288 -8.68 19.11 9.23
CA ARG A 288 -9.33 17.90 9.77
C ARG A 288 -8.33 17.01 10.54
N THR A 289 -7.11 16.93 10.07
CA THR A 289 -6.14 15.95 10.57
C THR A 289 -5.37 16.46 11.79
N VAL A 290 -4.90 17.69 11.76
CA VAL A 290 -4.03 18.25 12.81
C VAL A 290 -4.70 18.26 14.20
N PRO A 291 -5.93 18.77 14.38
CA PRO A 291 -6.57 18.75 15.69
C PRO A 291 -6.76 17.33 16.25
N ARG A 292 -7.09 16.38 15.37
CA ARG A 292 -7.27 14.98 15.76
C ARG A 292 -5.95 14.31 16.15
N LEU A 293 -4.85 14.64 15.48
CA LEU A 293 -3.52 14.16 15.86
C LEU A 293 -3.08 14.70 17.23
N LEU A 294 -3.36 15.98 17.54
CA LEU A 294 -3.08 16.57 18.85
C LEU A 294 -3.84 15.82 19.94
N GLU A 295 -5.14 15.60 19.76
CA GLU A 295 -5.96 14.79 20.69
C GLU A 295 -5.41 13.37 20.88
N LEU A 296 -5.07 12.69 19.79
CA LEU A 296 -4.54 11.30 19.84
C LEU A 296 -3.17 11.25 20.54
N ARG A 297 -2.30 12.26 20.32
CA ARG A 297 -1.01 12.39 21.01
C ARG A 297 -1.20 12.60 22.51
N ASP A 298 -2.09 13.52 22.90
CA ASP A 298 -2.38 13.84 24.30
C ASP A 298 -2.95 12.64 25.05
N ARG A 299 -3.67 11.77 24.35
CA ARG A 299 -4.20 10.51 24.89
C ARG A 299 -3.18 9.37 24.87
N GLY A 300 -2.00 9.54 24.31
CA GLY A 300 -0.99 8.50 24.18
C GLY A 300 -1.33 7.38 23.20
N LEU A 301 -2.22 7.62 22.24
CA LEU A 301 -2.70 6.63 21.27
C LEU A 301 -1.80 6.54 20.02
N ILE A 302 -0.97 7.54 19.81
CA ILE A 302 0.06 7.59 18.76
C ILE A 302 1.42 7.86 19.37
N ALA A 303 2.49 7.52 18.66
CA ALA A 303 3.85 7.82 19.09
C ALA A 303 4.08 9.34 19.19
N PRO A 304 5.03 9.81 20.05
CA PRO A 304 5.40 11.21 20.11
C PRO A 304 5.93 11.73 18.78
N MET A 305 5.42 12.88 18.33
CA MET A 305 5.83 13.55 17.10
C MET A 305 5.48 15.04 17.13
N ARG A 306 6.06 15.82 16.22
CA ARG A 306 5.67 17.20 15.96
C ARG A 306 4.41 17.21 15.09
N ILE A 307 3.48 18.14 15.35
CA ILE A 307 2.19 18.19 14.65
C ILE A 307 1.91 19.62 14.19
N GLY A 308 1.47 19.78 12.95
CA GLY A 308 1.07 21.06 12.38
C GLY A 308 2.17 22.11 12.41
N GLU A 309 1.98 23.20 13.13
CA GLU A 309 2.95 24.31 13.24
C GLU A 309 4.24 23.95 13.99
N GLU A 310 4.26 22.85 14.73
CA GLU A 310 5.47 22.32 15.35
C GLU A 310 6.46 21.73 14.31
N CYS A 311 5.98 21.37 13.11
CA CYS A 311 6.79 20.79 12.05
C CYS A 311 7.77 21.80 11.46
N LYS A 312 9.02 21.34 11.24
CA LYS A 312 10.08 22.12 10.60
C LYS A 312 10.71 21.29 9.51
N VAL A 313 10.35 21.58 8.27
CA VAL A 313 10.82 20.81 7.11
C VAL A 313 11.55 21.75 6.15
N SER A 314 12.69 21.27 5.65
CA SER A 314 13.43 21.92 4.56
C SER A 314 13.81 20.87 3.51
N PRO A 315 14.03 21.25 2.24
CA PRO A 315 14.52 20.34 1.20
C PRO A 315 15.83 19.64 1.55
N ALA A 316 16.68 20.25 2.39
CA ALA A 316 17.93 19.62 2.83
C ALA A 316 17.71 18.32 3.60
N MET A 317 16.59 18.17 4.31
CA MET A 317 16.25 16.94 5.06
C MET A 317 15.96 15.74 4.17
N LEU A 318 15.71 15.96 2.88
CA LEU A 318 15.59 14.88 1.90
C LEU A 318 16.97 14.32 1.50
N ARG A 319 18.05 15.03 1.77
CA ARG A 319 19.42 14.72 1.31
C ARG A 319 20.34 14.28 2.44
N SER A 320 19.89 14.37 3.69
CA SER A 320 20.66 14.02 4.90
C SER A 320 20.75 12.51 5.15
#